data_95d1956eb930ced955761ae98b6ca020
#
_entry.id   95d1956eb930ced955761ae98b6ca020
#
_cell.length_a   1.000
_cell.length_b   1.000
_cell.length_c   1.000
_cell.angle_alpha   90.00
_cell.angle_beta   90.00
_cell.angle_gamma   90.00
#
_symmetry.space_group_name_H-M   'P 1'
#
loop_
_entity.id
_entity.type
_entity.pdbx_description
1 polymer ?
#
loop_
_entity_poly.entity_id
_entity_poly.type
_entity_poly.pdbx_seq_one_letter_code
_entity_poly.pdbx_strand_id
1 'polypeptide(L)'
;MPSFPVPKGRRSKRVMSKRRASLIINLDRNQKRLPCLVLDSSKEGFRLRGSFHLRRGQVVELILEEYSPSSERCSVVWVGKAGSKQEGELGLEIV
;
A
#
# COMPACT_ATOMS: atom_id res chain seq x y z
N MET A 1 -0.14 5.28 35.80
CA MET A 1 -0.83 4.80 34.60
C MET A 1 -0.09 3.62 34.01
N PRO A 2 -0.74 2.50 33.90
CA PRO A 2 -0.07 1.36 33.34
C PRO A 2 0.16 1.60 31.85
N SER A 3 1.35 1.30 31.39
CA SER A 3 1.63 1.32 29.99
C SER A 3 1.19 -0.02 29.40
N PHE A 4 0.54 0.05 28.26
CA PHE A 4 0.12 -1.15 27.59
C PHE A 4 1.31 -1.69 26.79
N PRO A 5 1.57 -2.99 26.91
CA PRO A 5 2.67 -3.55 26.15
C PRO A 5 2.37 -3.45 24.66
N VAL A 6 3.38 -3.06 23.92
CA VAL A 6 3.28 -3.05 22.46
C VAL A 6 3.31 -4.50 22.00
N PRO A 7 2.39 -4.91 21.13
CA PRO A 7 2.42 -6.28 20.64
C PRO A 7 3.76 -6.56 19.95
N LYS A 8 4.31 -7.72 20.28
CA LYS A 8 5.57 -8.12 19.67
C LYS A 8 5.41 -8.24 18.16
N GLY A 9 6.42 -7.83 17.42
CA GLY A 9 6.40 -7.88 15.98
C GLY A 9 5.85 -6.62 15.33
N ARG A 10 5.26 -5.73 16.12
CA ARG A 10 4.82 -4.45 15.57
C ARG A 10 5.91 -3.42 15.71
N ARG A 11 6.35 -2.89 14.57
CA ARG A 11 7.36 -1.86 14.58
C ARG A 11 6.78 -0.47 14.55
N SER A 12 5.61 -0.31 13.97
CA SER A 12 4.99 0.99 13.87
C SER A 12 3.49 0.85 13.93
N LYS A 13 2.86 1.94 14.32
CA LYS A 13 1.42 2.01 14.42
C LYS A 13 0.83 2.18 13.03
N ARG A 14 -0.22 1.39 12.74
CA ARG A 14 -0.95 1.55 11.50
C ARG A 14 -2.09 2.51 11.68
N VAL A 15 -2.23 3.42 10.74
CA VAL A 15 -3.32 4.38 10.70
C VAL A 15 -4.33 3.88 9.68
N MET A 16 -5.53 3.65 10.13
CA MET A 16 -6.60 3.19 9.24
C MET A 16 -7.39 4.38 8.75
N SER A 17 -7.32 4.62 7.45
CA SER A 17 -8.13 5.66 6.83
C SER A 17 -8.19 5.37 5.34
N LYS A 18 -9.39 5.51 4.78
CA LYS A 18 -9.56 5.30 3.35
C LYS A 18 -9.24 6.60 2.63
N ARG A 19 -8.17 6.61 1.88
CA ARG A 19 -7.71 7.80 1.17
C ARG A 19 -7.48 7.44 -0.30
N ARG A 20 -7.82 8.38 -1.16
CA ARG A 20 -7.58 8.21 -2.58
C ARG A 20 -6.11 8.36 -2.89
N ALA A 21 -5.65 7.54 -3.80
CA ALA A 21 -4.26 7.59 -4.25
C ALA A 21 -4.20 7.05 -5.67
N SER A 22 -3.02 7.15 -6.27
CA SER A 22 -2.76 6.58 -7.58
C SER A 22 -1.55 5.69 -7.48
N LEU A 23 -1.57 4.62 -8.25
CA LEU A 23 -0.47 3.68 -8.32
C LEU A 23 0.10 3.72 -9.72
N ILE A 24 1.40 4.01 -9.84
CA ILE A 24 2.08 3.99 -11.13
C ILE A 24 2.76 2.65 -11.26
N ILE A 25 2.42 1.94 -12.31
CA ILE A 25 2.99 0.63 -12.59
C ILE A 25 3.79 0.68 -13.88
N ASN A 26 4.55 -0.36 -14.16
CA ASN A 26 5.39 -0.48 -15.35
C ASN A 26 6.38 0.69 -15.44
N LEU A 27 7.14 0.89 -14.35
CA LEU A 27 8.03 2.04 -14.27
C LEU A 27 9.11 2.06 -15.36
N ASP A 28 9.46 0.89 -15.87
CA ASP A 28 10.50 0.75 -16.90
C ASP A 28 10.05 1.22 -18.26
N ARG A 29 8.77 1.06 -18.56
CA ARG A 29 8.20 1.37 -19.87
C ARG A 29 6.69 1.43 -19.73
N ASN A 30 6.02 2.15 -20.62
CA ASN A 30 4.55 2.19 -20.68
C ASN A 30 3.91 2.34 -19.30
N GLN A 31 4.34 3.35 -18.56
CA GLN A 31 3.79 3.62 -17.26
C GLN A 31 2.28 3.78 -17.32
N LYS A 32 1.61 3.15 -16.38
CA LYS A 32 0.16 3.28 -16.23
C LYS A 32 -0.15 3.80 -14.84
N ARG A 33 -1.13 4.68 -14.78
CA ARG A 33 -1.61 5.24 -13.53
C ARG A 33 -2.95 4.60 -13.19
N LEU A 34 -3.03 3.93 -12.06
CA LEU A 34 -4.25 3.25 -11.64
C LEU A 34 -4.78 3.89 -10.36
N PRO A 35 -6.08 4.18 -10.31
CA PRO A 35 -6.66 4.71 -9.08
C PRO A 35 -6.70 3.62 -8.01
N CYS A 36 -6.53 4.01 -6.77
CA CYS A 36 -6.60 3.07 -5.66
C CYS A 36 -7.02 3.79 -4.39
N LEU A 37 -7.34 2.98 -3.37
CA LEU A 37 -7.61 3.48 -2.04
C LEU A 37 -6.55 2.95 -1.09
N VAL A 38 -5.99 3.85 -0.28
CA VAL A 38 -5.11 3.45 0.80
C VAL A 38 -6.01 3.10 1.98
N LEU A 39 -5.98 1.85 2.40
CA LEU A 39 -6.81 1.37 3.50
C LEU A 39 -6.15 1.62 4.85
N ASP A 40 -4.85 1.43 4.91
CA ASP A 40 -4.07 1.78 6.09
C ASP A 40 -2.62 2.00 5.70
N SER A 41 -1.88 2.63 6.57
CA SER A 41 -0.48 2.94 6.32
C SER A 41 0.32 2.88 7.61
N SER A 42 1.62 2.69 7.45
CA SER A 42 2.58 2.70 8.54
C SER A 42 3.89 3.24 8.00
N LYS A 43 4.91 3.31 8.85
CA LYS A 43 6.23 3.76 8.39
C LYS A 43 6.83 2.83 7.35
N GLU A 44 6.46 1.56 7.39
CA GLU A 44 7.03 0.56 6.49
C GLU A 44 6.29 0.43 5.18
N GLY A 45 5.00 0.74 5.15
CA GLY A 45 4.27 0.55 3.92
C GLY A 45 2.79 0.83 4.00
N PHE A 46 2.07 0.28 3.04
CA PHE A 46 0.67 0.59 2.82
C PHE A 46 -0.13 -0.65 2.48
N ARG A 47 -1.42 -0.62 2.81
CA ARG A 47 -2.37 -1.59 2.31
C ARG A 47 -3.34 -0.87 1.40
N LEU A 48 -3.51 -1.37 0.19
CA LEU A 48 -4.32 -0.73 -0.85
C LEU A 48 -5.46 -1.61 -1.30
N ARG A 49 -6.47 -0.97 -1.87
CA ARG A 49 -7.54 -1.67 -2.58
C ARG A 49 -7.71 -1.05 -3.95
N GLY A 50 -7.89 -1.91 -4.95
CA GLY A 50 -8.13 -1.48 -6.32
C GLY A 50 -8.16 -2.66 -7.26
N SER A 51 -8.23 -2.36 -8.56
CA SER A 51 -8.19 -3.39 -9.60
C SER A 51 -6.78 -3.49 -10.13
N PHE A 52 -6.05 -4.47 -9.67
CA PHE A 52 -4.64 -4.62 -10.00
C PHE A 52 -4.32 -6.00 -10.54
N HIS A 53 -3.36 -6.06 -11.45
CA HIS A 53 -2.75 -7.32 -11.90
C HIS A 53 -1.26 -7.24 -11.59
N LEU A 54 -0.93 -7.25 -10.31
CA LEU A 54 0.44 -7.08 -9.85
C LEU A 54 0.94 -8.35 -9.18
N ARG A 55 2.26 -8.49 -9.12
CA ARG A 55 2.92 -9.65 -8.53
C ARG A 55 3.77 -9.22 -7.36
N ARG A 56 3.97 -10.15 -6.42
CA ARG A 56 4.91 -9.93 -5.34
C ARG A 56 6.29 -9.63 -5.92
N GLY A 57 6.95 -8.65 -5.34
CA GLY A 57 8.27 -8.22 -5.78
C GLY A 57 8.26 -7.13 -6.83
N GLN A 58 7.12 -6.84 -7.43
CA GLN A 58 7.03 -5.79 -8.43
C GLN A 58 7.20 -4.43 -7.77
N VAL A 59 7.99 -3.57 -8.38
CA VAL A 59 8.22 -2.22 -7.87
C VAL A 59 7.24 -1.27 -8.52
N VAL A 60 6.60 -0.46 -7.70
CA VAL A 60 5.60 0.50 -8.15
C VAL A 60 5.82 1.83 -7.44
N GLU A 61 5.12 2.85 -7.87
CA GLU A 61 5.19 4.15 -7.22
C GLU A 61 3.80 4.54 -6.75
N LEU A 62 3.67 4.83 -5.47
CA LEU A 62 2.40 5.24 -4.90
C LEU A 62 2.37 6.74 -4.77
N ILE A 63 1.35 7.37 -5.33
CA ILE A 63 1.15 8.81 -5.25
C ILE A 63 -0.01 9.08 -4.32
N LEU A 64 0.29 9.74 -3.22
CA LEU A 64 -0.71 10.17 -2.25
C LEU A 64 -1.17 11.57 -2.66
N GLU A 65 -2.47 11.71 -2.86
CA GLU A 65 -3.02 12.93 -3.46
C GLU A 65 -3.54 13.94 -2.44
N GLU A 66 -3.35 13.69 -1.15
CA GLU A 66 -3.81 14.61 -0.11
C GLU A 66 -2.85 15.77 0.07
N TYR A 67 -3.41 16.97 0.26
CA TYR A 67 -2.67 18.20 0.57
C TYR A 67 -1.59 18.53 -0.43
N SER A 68 -0.39 18.00 -0.22
CA SER A 68 0.68 18.11 -1.20
C SER A 68 1.00 16.73 -1.72
N PRO A 69 0.97 16.53 -3.04
CA PRO A 69 1.25 15.22 -3.60
C PRO A 69 2.64 14.74 -3.21
N SER A 70 2.71 13.51 -2.75
CA SER A 70 3.98 12.88 -2.46
C SER A 70 3.98 11.51 -3.10
N SER A 71 5.15 11.05 -3.53
CA SER A 71 5.28 9.75 -4.14
C SER A 71 6.26 8.90 -3.34
N GLU A 72 5.92 7.62 -3.23
CA GLU A 72 6.75 6.65 -2.53
C GLU A 72 6.99 5.46 -3.43
N ARG A 73 8.23 5.09 -3.58
CA ARG A 73 8.57 3.89 -4.33
C ARG A 73 8.42 2.69 -3.41
N CYS A 74 7.67 1.70 -3.86
CA CYS A 74 7.30 0.56 -3.05
C CYS A 74 7.46 -0.74 -3.80
N SER A 75 7.55 -1.83 -3.03
CA SER A 75 7.55 -3.17 -3.58
C SER A 75 6.29 -3.88 -3.12
N VAL A 76 5.68 -4.65 -4.00
CA VAL A 76 4.49 -5.44 -3.66
C VAL A 76 4.96 -6.63 -2.82
N VAL A 77 4.45 -6.73 -1.59
CA VAL A 77 4.86 -7.80 -0.67
C VAL A 77 3.80 -8.88 -0.50
N TRP A 78 2.54 -8.56 -0.76
CA TRP A 78 1.50 -9.58 -0.82
C TRP A 78 0.35 -9.10 -1.70
N VAL A 79 -0.38 -10.05 -2.24
CA VAL A 79 -1.55 -9.79 -3.08
C VAL A 79 -2.70 -10.65 -2.55
N GLY A 80 -3.85 -10.05 -2.37
CA GLY A 80 -5.03 -10.78 -1.91
C GLY A 80 -5.49 -11.79 -2.93
N LYS A 81 -5.82 -13.00 -2.46
CA LYS A 81 -6.27 -14.07 -3.34
C LYS A 81 -7.70 -13.83 -3.81
N ALA A 82 -7.96 -14.18 -5.07
CA ALA A 82 -9.32 -14.16 -5.58
C ALA A 82 -10.20 -15.08 -4.73
N GLY A 83 -11.39 -14.60 -4.39
CA GLY A 83 -12.32 -15.36 -3.57
C GLY A 83 -12.09 -15.24 -2.08
N SER A 84 -11.00 -14.58 -1.65
CA SER A 84 -10.75 -14.37 -0.24
C SER A 84 -11.31 -13.02 0.20
N LYS A 85 -11.31 -12.78 1.51
CA LYS A 85 -11.74 -11.49 2.07
C LYS A 85 -10.85 -10.35 1.61
N GLN A 86 -9.65 -10.66 1.17
CA GLN A 86 -8.68 -9.65 0.76
C GLN A 86 -8.60 -9.51 -0.75
N GLU A 87 -9.53 -10.09 -1.46
CA GLU A 87 -9.57 -9.93 -2.91
C GLU A 87 -9.63 -8.45 -3.27
N GLY A 88 -8.80 -8.03 -4.22
CA GLY A 88 -8.69 -6.63 -4.60
C GLY A 88 -7.78 -5.80 -3.71
N GLU A 89 -7.15 -6.41 -2.71
CA GLU A 89 -6.21 -5.72 -1.84
C GLU A 89 -4.78 -6.17 -2.12
N LEU A 90 -3.84 -5.30 -1.80
CA LEU A 90 -2.43 -5.67 -1.83
C LEU A 90 -1.67 -4.88 -0.79
N GLY A 91 -0.51 -5.38 -0.42
CA GLY A 91 0.37 -4.73 0.52
C GLY A 91 1.63 -4.25 -0.16
N LEU A 92 2.02 -3.02 0.17
CA LEU A 92 3.25 -2.41 -0.33
C LEU A 92 4.20 -2.14 0.82
N GLU A 93 5.49 -2.31 0.56
CA GLU A 93 6.54 -1.95 1.49
C GLU A 93 7.41 -0.89 0.82
N ILE A 94 7.72 0.18 1.54
CA ILE A 94 8.58 1.25 1.03
C ILE A 94 9.99 0.71 0.83
N VAL A 95 10.55 0.94 -0.34
CA VAL A 95 11.91 0.50 -0.64
C VAL A 95 12.93 1.62 -0.53
#